data_ce7e15a2b438c63f85dc46a43b99dffe
#
_entry.id   ce7e15a2b438c63f85dc46a43b99dffe
#
_cell.length_a   1.000
_cell.length_b   1.000
_cell.length_c   1.000
_cell.angle_alpha   90.00
_cell.angle_beta   90.00
_cell.angle_gamma   90.00
#
_symmetry.space_group_name_H-M   'P 1'
#
loop_
_entity.id
_entity.type
_entity.pdbx_description
1 polymer ?
#
loop_
_entity_poly.entity_id
_entity_poly.type
_entity_poly.pdbx_seq_one_letter_code
_entity_poly.pdbx_strand_id
1 'polypeptide(L)'
;MKRAFTPIPYAVALLFYSCLNSFADKAVQDSTSPSPSSNGPPERPYYLTGDEAVWKTFPGKPALGSAIDQADLLITLSIQASRNEDQKNEALRDRKYSIKLVTDVIDTDFETKYPNVFKVLTNADIDSYFVNTMIKKTNARLRPFVQHPTLVTPLFDVGDFSYPSGHASGTELQARILAKLFPKQEDALLRRVRQIADSRVVAGVHYTSDTEPVWLWATWSLRRSKRNLDFRRISEMPRRKIN
;
A
#
# COMPACT_ATOMS: atom_id res chain seq x y z
N MET A 1 -28.33 29.43 -30.12
CA MET A 1 -27.09 29.09 -30.85
C MET A 1 -26.49 27.84 -30.26
N LYS A 2 -26.61 26.68 -30.91
CA LYS A 2 -26.05 25.39 -30.47
C LYS A 2 -24.64 25.30 -31.05
N ARG A 3 -23.61 25.27 -30.20
CA ARG A 3 -22.24 25.00 -30.64
C ARG A 3 -22.09 23.49 -30.84
N ALA A 4 -21.78 23.08 -32.05
CA ALA A 4 -21.48 21.72 -32.42
C ALA A 4 -20.07 21.32 -31.89
N PHE A 5 -20.01 20.21 -31.19
CA PHE A 5 -18.75 19.57 -30.82
C PHE A 5 -18.20 18.86 -32.06
N THR A 6 -17.00 19.25 -32.50
CA THR A 6 -16.25 18.50 -33.52
C THR A 6 -15.48 17.37 -32.84
N PRO A 7 -15.62 16.12 -33.28
CA PRO A 7 -14.84 15.01 -32.74
C PRO A 7 -13.37 15.10 -33.20
N ILE A 8 -12.45 14.85 -32.27
CA ILE A 8 -11.02 14.77 -32.54
C ILE A 8 -10.76 13.53 -33.43
N PRO A 9 -10.01 13.65 -34.55
CA PRO A 9 -9.83 12.52 -35.49
C PRO A 9 -8.98 11.41 -34.81
N TYR A 10 -9.41 10.16 -34.99
CA TYR A 10 -8.82 8.92 -34.47
C TYR A 10 -7.32 8.74 -34.81
N ALA A 11 -6.81 9.42 -35.82
CA ALA A 11 -5.41 9.35 -36.27
C ALA A 11 -4.43 9.97 -35.23
N VAL A 12 -4.87 10.90 -34.39
CA VAL A 12 -4.00 11.53 -33.37
C VAL A 12 -3.83 10.62 -32.17
N ALA A 13 -4.82 9.77 -31.84
CA ALA A 13 -4.76 8.85 -30.71
C ALA A 13 -3.78 7.68 -30.96
N LEU A 14 -3.59 7.24 -32.20
CA LEU A 14 -2.69 6.15 -32.55
C LEU A 14 -1.21 6.52 -32.54
N LEU A 15 -0.87 7.78 -32.80
CA LEU A 15 0.52 8.28 -32.74
C LEU A 15 1.01 8.43 -31.28
N PHE A 16 0.10 8.72 -30.34
CA PHE A 16 0.44 8.75 -28.90
C PHE A 16 0.63 7.34 -28.32
N TYR A 17 -0.08 6.32 -28.84
CA TYR A 17 0.01 4.96 -28.32
C TYR A 17 1.34 4.27 -28.66
N SER A 18 1.94 4.55 -29.81
CA SER A 18 3.25 3.99 -30.18
C SER A 18 4.43 4.66 -29.46
N CYS A 19 4.32 5.94 -29.11
CA CYS A 19 5.33 6.63 -28.29
C CYS A 19 5.34 6.17 -26.83
N LEU A 20 4.17 5.87 -26.25
CA LEU A 20 4.04 5.45 -24.85
C LEU A 20 4.65 4.07 -24.60
N ASN A 21 4.57 3.12 -25.56
CA ASN A 21 5.17 1.80 -25.40
C ASN A 21 6.71 1.84 -25.43
N SER A 22 7.32 2.77 -26.16
CA SER A 22 8.78 2.96 -26.19
C SER A 22 9.33 3.53 -24.87
N PHE A 23 8.54 4.33 -24.14
CA PHE A 23 8.93 4.88 -22.83
C PHE A 23 8.71 3.86 -21.69
N ALA A 24 7.70 2.99 -21.78
CA ALA A 24 7.45 1.95 -20.78
C ALA A 24 8.58 0.91 -20.73
N ASP A 25 9.11 0.49 -21.90
CA ASP A 25 10.24 -0.44 -21.97
C ASP A 25 11.54 0.18 -21.44
N LYS A 26 11.74 1.49 -21.59
CA LYS A 26 12.92 2.19 -21.09
C LYS A 26 12.89 2.41 -19.58
N ALA A 27 11.71 2.68 -19.02
CA ALA A 27 11.53 2.86 -17.58
C ALA A 27 11.73 1.56 -16.78
N VAL A 28 11.49 0.40 -17.39
CA VAL A 28 11.74 -0.92 -16.78
C VAL A 28 13.23 -1.28 -16.78
N GLN A 29 14.02 -0.75 -17.73
CA GLN A 29 15.45 -1.06 -17.82
C GLN A 29 16.34 -0.16 -16.96
N ASP A 30 15.88 1.03 -16.55
CA ASP A 30 16.70 2.01 -15.81
C ASP A 30 16.41 2.04 -14.29
N SER A 31 15.55 1.14 -13.79
CA SER A 31 15.31 0.98 -12.35
C SER A 31 16.39 0.13 -11.70
N THR A 32 17.62 0.65 -11.60
CA THR A 32 18.55 0.25 -10.55
C THR A 32 18.01 0.76 -9.23
N SER A 33 17.01 0.05 -8.68
CA SER A 33 16.64 0.22 -7.28
C SER A 33 17.89 0.02 -6.44
N PRO A 34 18.16 0.87 -5.42
CA PRO A 34 19.24 0.58 -4.49
C PRO A 34 18.96 -0.81 -3.92
N SER A 35 19.93 -1.71 -4.10
CA SER A 35 19.92 -3.05 -3.55
C SER A 35 19.51 -2.96 -2.08
N PRO A 36 18.47 -3.70 -1.60
CA PRO A 36 18.24 -3.80 -0.17
C PRO A 36 19.51 -4.31 0.47
N SER A 37 19.89 -3.72 1.60
CA SER A 37 20.99 -4.19 2.43
C SER A 37 20.90 -5.73 2.55
N SER A 38 22.05 -6.40 2.67
CA SER A 38 22.27 -7.85 2.69
C SER A 38 21.38 -8.71 3.62
N ASN A 39 20.40 -8.12 4.28
CA ASN A 39 19.30 -8.74 5.01
C ASN A 39 18.00 -8.60 4.19
N GLY A 40 17.94 -9.23 3.02
CA GLY A 40 16.70 -9.38 2.27
C GLY A 40 15.60 -10.02 3.13
N PRO A 41 14.31 -9.84 2.77
CA PRO A 41 13.22 -10.49 3.49
C PRO A 41 13.50 -11.99 3.56
N PRO A 42 13.13 -12.66 4.67
CA PRO A 42 13.35 -14.09 4.83
C PRO A 42 12.76 -14.83 3.62
N GLU A 43 13.43 -15.90 3.20
CA GLU A 43 12.98 -16.72 2.06
C GLU A 43 11.58 -17.31 2.26
N ARG A 44 11.10 -17.37 3.50
CA ARG A 44 9.78 -17.87 3.89
C ARG A 44 9.09 -16.95 4.89
N PRO A 45 7.76 -16.78 4.77
CA PRO A 45 6.98 -16.03 5.75
C PRO A 45 6.95 -16.73 7.12
N TYR A 46 6.73 -15.96 8.18
CA TYR A 46 6.70 -16.45 9.56
C TYR A 46 5.38 -17.16 9.92
N TYR A 47 4.26 -16.53 9.55
CA TYR A 47 2.91 -16.98 9.95
C TYR A 47 2.10 -17.57 8.81
N LEU A 48 2.55 -17.37 7.58
CA LEU A 48 1.93 -17.92 6.38
C LEU A 48 2.56 -19.29 6.09
N THR A 49 1.86 -20.37 6.44
CA THR A 49 2.31 -21.72 6.14
C THR A 49 1.76 -22.18 4.79
N GLY A 50 2.65 -22.42 3.82
CA GLY A 50 2.48 -23.34 2.70
C GLY A 50 1.41 -23.11 1.65
N ASP A 51 0.37 -22.34 1.91
CA ASP A 51 -0.63 -21.99 0.91
C ASP A 51 -0.21 -20.71 0.16
N GLU A 52 0.88 -20.81 -0.52
CA GLU A 52 1.52 -19.76 -1.31
C GLU A 52 0.63 -19.23 -2.45
N ALA A 53 -0.53 -19.83 -2.70
CA ALA A 53 -1.46 -19.41 -3.73
C ALA A 53 -2.38 -18.24 -3.34
N VAL A 54 -2.24 -17.69 -2.14
CA VAL A 54 -3.10 -16.60 -1.63
C VAL A 54 -3.06 -15.34 -2.48
N TRP A 55 -1.88 -14.97 -2.96
CA TRP A 55 -1.77 -13.83 -3.90
C TRP A 55 -2.47 -14.08 -5.24
N LYS A 56 -2.72 -15.36 -5.62
CA LYS A 56 -3.48 -15.70 -6.83
C LYS A 56 -4.98 -15.48 -6.68
N THR A 57 -5.49 -15.46 -5.45
CA THR A 57 -6.90 -15.21 -5.15
C THR A 57 -7.18 -13.76 -4.77
N PHE A 58 -6.13 -12.94 -4.70
CA PHE A 58 -6.27 -11.52 -4.41
C PHE A 58 -6.91 -10.80 -5.62
N PRO A 59 -7.83 -9.86 -5.39
CA PRO A 59 -8.41 -9.08 -6.48
C PRO A 59 -7.31 -8.48 -7.36
N GLY A 60 -7.46 -8.58 -8.67
CA GLY A 60 -6.54 -7.96 -9.62
C GLY A 60 -6.65 -6.43 -9.58
N LYS A 61 -5.63 -5.75 -10.11
CA LYS A 61 -5.70 -4.31 -10.36
C LYS A 61 -6.88 -3.99 -11.30
N PRO A 62 -7.44 -2.77 -11.27
CA PRO A 62 -8.39 -2.33 -12.30
C PRO A 62 -7.81 -2.52 -13.70
N ALA A 63 -8.64 -2.97 -14.63
CA ALA A 63 -8.24 -3.09 -16.03
C ALA A 63 -7.93 -1.70 -16.61
N LEU A 64 -6.87 -1.59 -17.38
CA LEU A 64 -6.48 -0.34 -18.03
C LEU A 64 -7.63 0.21 -18.90
N GLY A 65 -7.97 1.49 -18.72
CA GLY A 65 -9.08 2.14 -19.41
C GLY A 65 -10.47 1.80 -18.88
N SER A 66 -10.59 0.97 -17.81
CA SER A 66 -11.88 0.73 -17.15
C SER A 66 -12.39 1.98 -16.45
N ALA A 67 -13.68 2.00 -16.09
CA ALA A 67 -14.27 3.12 -15.35
C ALA A 67 -13.54 3.40 -14.01
N ILE A 68 -13.07 2.34 -13.32
CA ILE A 68 -12.29 2.49 -12.08
C ILE A 68 -10.92 3.10 -12.37
N ASP A 69 -10.22 2.65 -13.41
CA ASP A 69 -8.90 3.17 -13.78
C ASP A 69 -8.98 4.65 -14.20
N GLN A 70 -10.03 5.03 -14.94
CA GLN A 70 -10.30 6.43 -15.28
C GLN A 70 -10.64 7.28 -14.05
N ALA A 71 -11.47 6.75 -13.15
CA ALA A 71 -11.81 7.43 -11.89
C ALA A 71 -10.57 7.63 -11.00
N ASP A 72 -9.70 6.64 -10.90
CA ASP A 72 -8.44 6.72 -10.18
C ASP A 72 -7.56 7.87 -10.66
N LEU A 73 -7.42 8.03 -11.98
CA LEU A 73 -6.66 9.15 -12.56
C LEU A 73 -7.31 10.49 -12.21
N LEU A 74 -8.64 10.61 -12.40
CA LEU A 74 -9.37 11.86 -12.12
C LEU A 74 -9.27 12.24 -10.64
N ILE A 75 -9.39 11.28 -9.73
CA ILE A 75 -9.24 11.51 -8.29
C ILE A 75 -7.80 11.95 -7.97
N THR A 76 -6.79 11.29 -8.54
CA THR A 76 -5.38 11.65 -8.35
C THR A 76 -5.12 13.10 -8.79
N LEU A 77 -5.62 13.51 -9.97
CA LEU A 77 -5.46 14.87 -10.49
C LEU A 77 -6.22 15.90 -9.63
N SER A 78 -7.43 15.56 -9.18
CA SER A 78 -8.22 16.42 -8.29
C SER A 78 -7.51 16.68 -6.96
N ILE A 79 -6.97 15.62 -6.34
CA ILE A 79 -6.21 15.72 -5.11
C ILE A 79 -4.93 16.52 -5.34
N GLN A 80 -4.19 16.27 -6.42
CA GLN A 80 -2.99 17.01 -6.77
C GLN A 80 -3.27 18.52 -6.90
N ALA A 81 -4.39 18.89 -7.51
CA ALA A 81 -4.77 20.30 -7.70
C ALA A 81 -5.20 20.99 -6.40
N SER A 82 -5.75 20.24 -5.45
CA SER A 82 -6.35 20.77 -4.20
C SER A 82 -5.52 20.54 -2.94
N ARG A 83 -4.48 19.69 -2.98
CA ARG A 83 -3.65 19.36 -1.80
C ARG A 83 -2.97 20.63 -1.25
N ASN A 84 -3.17 20.89 0.02
CA ASN A 84 -2.53 21.98 0.75
C ASN A 84 -1.18 21.56 1.37
N GLU A 85 -0.47 22.51 2.00
CA GLU A 85 0.84 22.25 2.61
C GLU A 85 0.76 21.27 3.79
N ASP A 86 -0.30 21.28 4.59
CA ASP A 86 -0.45 20.35 5.71
C ASP A 86 -0.57 18.89 5.21
N GLN A 87 -1.36 18.67 4.15
CA GLN A 87 -1.50 17.38 3.50
C GLN A 87 -0.19 16.90 2.87
N LYS A 88 0.56 17.79 2.22
CA LYS A 88 1.88 17.47 1.66
C LYS A 88 2.85 17.08 2.78
N ASN A 89 2.90 17.86 3.87
CA ASN A 89 3.75 17.61 5.01
C ASN A 89 3.40 16.27 5.70
N GLU A 90 2.12 15.93 5.82
CA GLU A 90 1.69 14.63 6.34
C GLU A 90 2.16 13.50 5.41
N ALA A 91 1.96 13.62 4.10
CA ALA A 91 2.41 12.63 3.13
C ALA A 91 3.94 12.44 3.14
N LEU A 92 4.70 13.51 3.39
CA LEU A 92 6.16 13.45 3.54
C LEU A 92 6.57 12.76 4.85
N ARG A 93 5.88 13.00 5.95
CA ARG A 93 6.10 12.27 7.23
C ARG A 93 5.83 10.77 7.06
N ASP A 94 4.78 10.42 6.32
CA ASP A 94 4.40 9.03 6.06
C ASP A 94 5.19 8.37 4.91
N ARG A 95 6.15 9.09 4.31
CA ARG A 95 6.95 8.59 3.18
C ARG A 95 7.65 7.28 3.49
N LYS A 96 8.33 7.23 4.65
CA LYS A 96 9.08 6.05 5.07
C LYS A 96 8.17 5.11 5.86
N TYR A 97 7.98 3.90 5.31
CA TYR A 97 7.24 2.86 6.02
C TYR A 97 7.94 2.47 7.33
N SER A 98 7.15 2.33 8.39
CA SER A 98 7.60 1.85 9.70
C SER A 98 6.39 1.38 10.51
N ILE A 99 6.59 0.36 11.35
CA ILE A 99 5.61 -0.11 12.35
C ILE A 99 5.18 1.04 13.28
N LYS A 100 6.11 1.97 13.55
CA LYS A 100 5.84 3.17 14.37
C LYS A 100 4.71 4.05 13.84
N LEU A 101 4.45 4.05 12.55
CA LEU A 101 3.31 4.79 11.98
C LEU A 101 1.97 4.44 12.65
N VAL A 102 1.87 3.23 13.21
CA VAL A 102 0.65 2.73 13.85
C VAL A 102 0.83 2.55 15.35
N THR A 103 1.98 2.05 15.83
CA THR A 103 2.20 1.83 17.26
C THR A 103 2.24 3.11 18.06
N ASP A 104 2.70 4.22 17.49
CA ASP A 104 2.74 5.54 18.13
C ASP A 104 1.33 6.08 18.48
N VAL A 105 0.27 5.52 17.89
CA VAL A 105 -1.13 5.78 18.29
C VAL A 105 -1.41 5.28 19.74
N ILE A 106 -0.71 4.23 20.16
CA ILE A 106 -0.85 3.63 21.49
C ILE A 106 0.18 4.23 22.44
N ASP A 107 1.45 4.19 22.03
CA ASP A 107 2.57 4.69 22.80
C ASP A 107 3.78 4.94 21.90
N THR A 108 4.45 6.08 22.05
CA THR A 108 5.66 6.41 21.30
C THR A 108 6.87 5.56 21.67
N ASP A 109 6.83 4.92 22.84
CA ASP A 109 7.84 3.96 23.36
C ASP A 109 7.30 2.51 23.32
N PHE A 110 6.48 2.21 22.31
CA PHE A 110 5.76 0.95 22.20
C PHE A 110 6.67 -0.28 22.18
N GLU A 111 7.80 -0.21 21.49
CA GLU A 111 8.75 -1.31 21.36
C GLU A 111 9.32 -1.73 22.72
N THR A 112 9.69 -0.77 23.55
CA THR A 112 10.22 -1.02 24.91
C THR A 112 9.14 -1.53 25.86
N LYS A 113 7.94 -0.95 25.79
CA LYS A 113 6.84 -1.31 26.70
C LYS A 113 6.15 -2.62 26.37
N TYR A 114 6.12 -2.99 25.06
CA TYR A 114 5.40 -4.15 24.57
C TYR A 114 6.27 -5.02 23.62
N PRO A 115 7.47 -5.47 24.06
CA PRO A 115 8.45 -6.11 23.15
C PRO A 115 7.91 -7.38 22.49
N ASN A 116 7.09 -8.16 23.19
CA ASN A 116 6.47 -9.37 22.61
C ASN A 116 5.46 -9.06 21.52
N VAL A 117 4.65 -8.00 21.73
CA VAL A 117 3.69 -7.54 20.71
C VAL A 117 4.44 -6.95 19.51
N PHE A 118 5.47 -6.14 19.76
CA PHE A 118 6.31 -5.56 18.72
C PHE A 118 6.95 -6.65 17.84
N LYS A 119 7.46 -7.73 18.44
CA LYS A 119 7.99 -8.88 17.71
C LYS A 119 6.94 -9.52 16.80
N VAL A 120 5.69 -9.68 17.28
CA VAL A 120 4.61 -10.22 16.45
C VAL A 120 4.27 -9.30 15.30
N LEU A 121 4.26 -7.98 15.53
CA LEU A 121 4.04 -7.00 14.46
C LEU A 121 5.15 -7.04 13.43
N THR A 122 6.41 -7.16 13.85
CA THR A 122 7.56 -7.29 12.95
C THR A 122 7.46 -8.53 12.07
N ASN A 123 7.13 -9.69 12.63
CA ASN A 123 6.96 -10.91 11.87
C ASN A 123 5.78 -10.82 10.89
N ALA A 124 4.66 -10.23 11.33
CA ALA A 124 3.50 -10.00 10.47
C ALA A 124 3.80 -9.02 9.33
N ASP A 125 4.67 -8.04 9.58
CA ASP A 125 5.12 -7.08 8.58
C ASP A 125 5.96 -7.75 7.48
N ILE A 126 6.85 -8.66 7.85
CA ILE A 126 7.64 -9.47 6.91
C ILE A 126 6.71 -10.29 6.02
N ASP A 127 5.69 -10.93 6.59
CA ASP A 127 4.69 -11.68 5.83
C ASP A 127 3.91 -10.77 4.88
N SER A 128 3.54 -9.56 5.36
CA SER A 128 2.88 -8.54 4.57
C SER A 128 3.72 -8.12 3.37
N TYR A 129 5.00 -7.84 3.59
CA TYR A 129 5.93 -7.46 2.55
C TYR A 129 6.08 -8.56 1.49
N PHE A 130 6.23 -9.82 1.92
CA PHE A 130 6.34 -10.96 1.02
C PHE A 130 5.11 -11.07 0.09
N VAL A 131 3.90 -11.08 0.66
CA VAL A 131 2.66 -11.19 -0.12
C VAL A 131 2.46 -10.00 -1.03
N ASN A 132 2.68 -8.77 -0.54
CA ASN A 132 2.58 -7.56 -1.36
C ASN A 132 3.54 -7.60 -2.55
N THR A 133 4.77 -8.06 -2.35
CA THR A 133 5.76 -8.19 -3.42
C THR A 133 5.28 -9.16 -4.50
N MET A 134 4.70 -10.29 -4.12
CA MET A 134 4.16 -11.27 -5.07
C MET A 134 2.97 -10.70 -5.84
N ILE A 135 2.03 -10.03 -5.16
CA ILE A 135 0.87 -9.41 -5.80
C ILE A 135 1.31 -8.28 -6.75
N LYS A 136 2.28 -7.45 -6.35
CA LYS A 136 2.83 -6.38 -7.17
C LYS A 136 3.42 -6.94 -8.48
N LYS A 137 4.25 -7.98 -8.39
CA LYS A 137 4.86 -8.65 -9.55
C LYS A 137 3.80 -9.24 -10.49
N THR A 138 2.77 -9.88 -9.94
CA THR A 138 1.69 -10.49 -10.74
C THR A 138 0.84 -9.43 -11.46
N ASN A 139 0.55 -8.29 -10.80
CA ASN A 139 -0.32 -7.25 -11.35
C ASN A 139 0.43 -6.21 -12.20
N ALA A 140 1.69 -5.96 -11.90
CA ALA A 140 2.58 -5.02 -12.62
C ALA A 140 1.90 -3.68 -12.95
N ARG A 141 1.15 -3.08 -11.99
CA ARG A 141 0.50 -1.78 -12.18
C ARG A 141 1.53 -0.68 -12.09
N LEU A 142 1.64 0.12 -13.13
CA LEU A 142 2.48 1.32 -13.09
C LEU A 142 1.95 2.32 -12.06
N ARG A 143 2.84 3.09 -11.44
CA ARG A 143 2.45 4.17 -10.54
C ARG A 143 1.86 5.35 -11.30
N PRO A 144 1.02 6.19 -10.65
CA PRO A 144 0.35 7.32 -11.33
C PRO A 144 1.31 8.21 -12.12
N PHE A 145 2.44 8.59 -11.52
CA PHE A 145 3.44 9.44 -12.15
C PHE A 145 4.26 8.75 -13.25
N VAL A 146 4.37 7.41 -13.21
CA VAL A 146 5.01 6.63 -14.28
C VAL A 146 4.06 6.43 -15.47
N GLN A 147 2.79 6.15 -15.19
CA GLN A 147 1.78 5.95 -16.23
C GLN A 147 1.35 7.26 -16.90
N HIS A 148 1.36 8.37 -16.14
CA HIS A 148 0.92 9.69 -16.60
C HIS A 148 1.96 10.77 -16.28
N PRO A 149 3.19 10.72 -16.84
CA PRO A 149 4.32 11.55 -16.43
C PRO A 149 4.13 13.04 -16.72
N THR A 150 3.27 13.40 -17.66
CA THR A 150 2.95 14.81 -17.97
C THR A 150 1.80 15.37 -17.14
N LEU A 151 1.05 14.53 -16.42
CA LEU A 151 -0.15 14.93 -15.67
C LEU A 151 0.06 14.84 -14.16
N VAL A 152 0.77 13.80 -13.70
CA VAL A 152 0.94 13.54 -12.27
C VAL A 152 2.36 13.87 -11.82
N THR A 153 2.45 14.78 -10.85
CA THR A 153 3.71 15.17 -10.18
C THR A 153 3.72 14.60 -8.76
N PRO A 154 4.54 13.57 -8.47
CA PRO A 154 4.63 12.98 -7.14
C PRO A 154 5.37 13.93 -6.19
N LEU A 155 5.13 13.79 -4.87
CA LEU A 155 5.91 14.49 -3.85
C LEU A 155 7.31 13.85 -3.64
N PHE A 156 7.46 12.59 -4.04
CA PHE A 156 8.72 11.84 -3.99
C PHE A 156 8.62 10.60 -4.90
N ASP A 157 9.76 10.08 -5.30
CA ASP A 157 9.85 8.90 -6.15
C ASP A 157 9.77 7.60 -5.36
N VAL A 158 9.23 6.55 -6.02
CA VAL A 158 9.14 5.18 -5.52
C VAL A 158 9.36 4.21 -6.67
N GLY A 159 10.27 3.27 -6.53
CA GLY A 159 10.79 2.45 -7.62
C GLY A 159 10.09 1.11 -7.88
N ASP A 160 8.96 0.79 -7.20
CA ASP A 160 8.22 -0.46 -7.40
C ASP A 160 6.83 -0.26 -8.01
N PHE A 161 6.10 -1.36 -8.30
CA PHE A 161 4.74 -1.31 -8.82
C PHE A 161 3.73 -0.71 -7.83
N SER A 162 2.64 -0.16 -8.37
CA SER A 162 1.63 0.57 -7.60
C SER A 162 0.73 -0.36 -6.77
N TYR A 163 0.17 -1.42 -7.38
CA TYR A 163 -0.88 -2.23 -6.76
C TYR A 163 -0.36 -3.54 -6.15
N PRO A 164 -0.75 -3.86 -4.91
CA PRO A 164 -1.44 -3.01 -3.93
C PRO A 164 -0.47 -2.08 -3.20
N SER A 165 -1.02 -1.10 -2.44
CA SER A 165 -0.20 -0.23 -1.60
C SER A 165 0.39 -0.98 -0.40
N GLY A 166 1.72 -1.08 -0.32
CA GLY A 166 2.40 -1.73 0.81
C GLY A 166 2.21 -1.00 2.14
N HIS A 167 2.20 0.35 2.12
CA HIS A 167 1.91 1.14 3.31
C HIS A 167 0.50 0.86 3.83
N ALA A 168 -0.50 0.93 2.97
CA ALA A 168 -1.88 0.69 3.38
C ALA A 168 -2.06 -0.74 3.92
N SER A 169 -1.54 -1.77 3.22
CA SER A 169 -1.71 -3.17 3.63
C SER A 169 -0.98 -3.53 4.92
N GLY A 170 0.28 -3.11 5.05
CA GLY A 170 1.05 -3.40 6.26
C GLY A 170 0.46 -2.71 7.48
N THR A 171 0.13 -1.41 7.38
CA THR A 171 -0.43 -0.68 8.52
C THR A 171 -1.84 -1.15 8.89
N GLU A 172 -2.67 -1.55 7.91
CA GLU A 172 -3.99 -2.15 8.20
C GLU A 172 -3.87 -3.47 8.96
N LEU A 173 -2.95 -4.35 8.55
CA LEU A 173 -2.69 -5.60 9.26
C LEU A 173 -2.26 -5.34 10.71
N GLN A 174 -1.32 -4.43 10.91
CA GLN A 174 -0.81 -4.06 12.22
C GLN A 174 -1.91 -3.46 13.11
N ALA A 175 -2.70 -2.52 12.57
CA ALA A 175 -3.81 -1.92 13.30
C ALA A 175 -4.85 -2.93 13.74
N ARG A 176 -5.17 -3.92 12.89
CA ARG A 176 -6.12 -4.99 13.26
C ARG A 176 -5.57 -5.94 14.32
N ILE A 177 -4.26 -6.21 14.33
CA ILE A 177 -3.61 -6.94 15.42
C ILE A 177 -3.72 -6.13 16.71
N LEU A 178 -3.34 -4.87 16.67
CA LEU A 178 -3.34 -3.96 17.81
C LEU A 178 -4.75 -3.72 18.36
N ALA A 179 -5.77 -3.54 17.52
CA ALA A 179 -7.16 -3.35 17.93
C ALA A 179 -7.69 -4.51 18.78
N LYS A 180 -7.24 -5.75 18.53
CA LYS A 180 -7.60 -6.90 19.37
C LYS A 180 -6.95 -6.85 20.75
N LEU A 181 -5.73 -6.34 20.84
CA LEU A 181 -4.98 -6.24 22.09
C LEU A 181 -5.34 -4.96 22.86
N PHE A 182 -5.61 -3.89 22.13
CA PHE A 182 -5.91 -2.55 22.65
C PHE A 182 -7.26 -2.03 22.11
N PRO A 183 -8.39 -2.65 22.43
CA PRO A 183 -9.68 -2.34 21.80
C PRO A 183 -10.18 -0.92 22.09
N LYS A 184 -9.67 -0.24 23.12
CA LYS A 184 -9.99 1.17 23.39
C LYS A 184 -9.36 2.12 22.36
N GLN A 185 -8.32 1.68 21.65
CA GLN A 185 -7.62 2.44 20.61
C GLN A 185 -8.07 2.06 19.18
N GLU A 186 -9.01 1.13 19.01
CA GLU A 186 -9.42 0.64 17.70
C GLU A 186 -9.77 1.75 16.72
N ASP A 187 -10.64 2.68 17.14
CA ASP A 187 -11.04 3.80 16.28
C ASP A 187 -9.86 4.72 15.90
N ALA A 188 -8.95 4.97 16.85
CA ALA A 188 -7.78 5.79 16.58
C ALA A 188 -6.81 5.09 15.62
N LEU A 189 -6.59 3.79 15.78
CA LEU A 189 -5.78 2.95 14.91
C LEU A 189 -6.35 2.94 13.47
N LEU A 190 -7.65 2.70 13.34
CA LEU A 190 -8.29 2.65 12.01
C LEU A 190 -8.31 4.02 11.31
N ARG A 191 -8.51 5.12 12.07
CA ARG A 191 -8.36 6.47 11.50
C ARG A 191 -6.93 6.72 11.00
N ARG A 192 -5.91 6.33 11.77
CA ARG A 192 -4.51 6.51 11.39
C ARG A 192 -4.17 5.73 10.11
N VAL A 193 -4.62 4.49 10.00
CA VAL A 193 -4.42 3.68 8.79
C VAL A 193 -5.03 4.35 7.56
N ARG A 194 -6.25 4.90 7.69
CA ARG A 194 -6.87 5.64 6.59
C ARG A 194 -6.06 6.88 6.20
N GLN A 195 -5.59 7.67 7.18
CA GLN A 195 -4.72 8.82 6.91
C GLN A 195 -3.44 8.40 6.15
N ILE A 196 -2.81 7.28 6.55
CA ILE A 196 -1.64 6.75 5.86
C ILE A 196 -2.00 6.34 4.42
N ALA A 197 -3.12 5.67 4.21
CA ALA A 197 -3.59 5.29 2.89
C ALA A 197 -3.85 6.52 2.00
N ASP A 198 -4.55 7.53 2.54
CA ASP A 198 -4.85 8.79 1.86
C ASP A 198 -3.56 9.57 1.53
N SER A 199 -2.58 9.56 2.45
CA SER A 199 -1.29 10.22 2.26
C SER A 199 -0.53 9.69 1.03
N ARG A 200 -0.74 8.42 0.67
CA ARG A 200 -0.11 7.82 -0.53
C ARG A 200 -0.72 8.35 -1.82
N VAL A 201 -2.04 8.62 -1.82
CA VAL A 201 -2.75 9.22 -2.95
C VAL A 201 -2.40 10.71 -3.06
N VAL A 202 -2.38 11.43 -1.93
CA VAL A 202 -1.93 12.83 -1.84
C VAL A 202 -0.51 12.98 -2.38
N ALA A 203 0.39 12.05 -2.08
CA ALA A 203 1.75 12.04 -2.60
C ALA A 203 1.81 11.77 -4.13
N GLY A 204 0.75 11.30 -4.77
CA GLY A 204 0.74 10.94 -6.20
C GLY A 204 1.49 9.65 -6.52
N VAL A 205 1.76 8.81 -5.50
CA VAL A 205 2.52 7.55 -5.65
C VAL A 205 1.66 6.30 -5.71
N HIS A 206 0.36 6.42 -5.40
CA HIS A 206 -0.66 5.38 -5.50
C HIS A 206 -1.98 5.94 -6.01
N TYR A 207 -2.76 5.10 -6.67
CA TYR A 207 -4.16 5.35 -6.95
C TYR A 207 -5.03 5.00 -5.74
N THR A 208 -6.25 5.53 -5.69
CA THR A 208 -7.20 5.21 -4.61
C THR A 208 -7.49 3.72 -4.55
N SER A 209 -7.71 3.07 -5.69
CA SER A 209 -7.99 1.63 -5.76
C SER A 209 -6.79 0.75 -5.36
N ASP A 210 -5.57 1.27 -5.27
CA ASP A 210 -4.42 0.54 -4.72
C ASP A 210 -4.51 0.41 -3.19
N THR A 211 -5.27 1.28 -2.53
CA THR A 211 -5.34 1.37 -1.06
C THR A 211 -6.60 0.72 -0.48
N GLU A 212 -7.65 0.51 -1.28
CA GLU A 212 -8.94 -0.02 -0.81
C GLU A 212 -9.00 -1.53 -0.54
N PRO A 213 -8.42 -2.43 -1.36
CA PRO A 213 -8.56 -3.88 -1.15
C PRO A 213 -7.79 -4.42 0.05
N VAL A 214 -7.07 -3.58 0.76
CA VAL A 214 -6.07 -3.96 1.78
C VAL A 214 -6.71 -4.64 2.98
N TRP A 215 -7.94 -4.27 3.32
CA TRP A 215 -8.69 -4.88 4.42
C TRP A 215 -9.02 -6.36 4.19
N LEU A 216 -9.23 -6.78 2.94
CA LEU A 216 -9.43 -8.19 2.58
C LEU A 216 -8.20 -9.02 2.93
N TRP A 217 -7.02 -8.51 2.57
CA TRP A 217 -5.76 -9.18 2.84
C TRP A 217 -5.45 -9.22 4.35
N ALA A 218 -5.61 -8.10 5.06
CA ALA A 218 -5.40 -8.03 6.49
C ALA A 218 -6.32 -9.00 7.25
N THR A 219 -7.59 -9.07 6.88
CA THR A 219 -8.55 -10.00 7.47
C THR A 219 -8.20 -11.46 7.19
N TRP A 220 -7.75 -11.76 5.98
CA TRP A 220 -7.34 -13.09 5.59
C TRP A 220 -6.06 -13.53 6.32
N SER A 221 -5.03 -12.67 6.37
CA SER A 221 -3.77 -12.92 7.07
C SER A 221 -4.01 -13.19 8.55
N LEU A 222 -4.88 -12.42 9.20
CA LEU A 222 -5.26 -12.63 10.59
C LEU A 222 -5.98 -13.97 10.83
N ARG A 223 -6.85 -14.40 9.91
CA ARG A 223 -7.53 -15.70 10.06
C ARG A 223 -6.55 -16.86 9.97
N ARG A 224 -5.50 -16.76 9.16
CA ARG A 224 -4.47 -17.78 9.03
C ARG A 224 -3.41 -17.72 10.10
N SER A 225 -2.97 -16.54 10.50
CA SER A 225 -2.03 -16.34 11.61
C SER A 225 -2.56 -16.88 12.93
N LYS A 226 -3.87 -16.98 13.10
CA LYS A 226 -4.48 -17.66 14.28
C LYS A 226 -4.08 -19.14 14.43
N ARG A 227 -3.54 -19.77 13.39
CA ARG A 227 -3.01 -21.13 13.47
C ARG A 227 -1.57 -21.17 13.99
N ASN A 228 -0.87 -20.03 14.06
CA ASN A 228 0.48 -19.97 14.61
C ASN A 228 0.43 -19.80 16.11
N LEU A 229 1.19 -20.64 16.83
CA LEU A 229 1.22 -20.70 18.29
C LEU A 229 1.63 -19.36 18.94
N ASP A 230 2.55 -18.61 18.35
CA ASP A 230 3.02 -17.35 18.92
C ASP A 230 1.95 -16.25 18.83
N PHE A 231 1.28 -16.15 17.68
CA PHE A 231 0.17 -15.22 17.52
C PHE A 231 -1.01 -15.58 18.44
N ARG A 232 -1.33 -16.87 18.58
CA ARG A 232 -2.33 -17.36 19.54
C ARG A 232 -1.96 -17.00 20.97
N ARG A 233 -0.72 -17.34 21.39
CA ARG A 233 -0.24 -17.03 22.75
C ARG A 233 -0.42 -15.57 23.11
N ILE A 234 -0.06 -14.63 22.22
CA ILE A 234 -0.16 -13.20 22.49
C ILE A 234 -1.62 -12.73 22.43
N SER A 235 -2.41 -13.20 21.45
CA SER A 235 -3.81 -12.80 21.32
C SER A 235 -4.73 -13.36 22.43
N GLU A 236 -4.30 -14.45 23.08
CA GLU A 236 -5.00 -15.11 24.19
C GLU A 236 -4.43 -14.70 25.57
N MET A 237 -3.33 -13.92 25.62
CA MET A 237 -2.78 -13.45 26.88
C MET A 237 -3.78 -12.54 27.62
N PRO A 238 -3.96 -12.75 28.95
CA PRO A 238 -4.69 -11.78 29.75
C PRO A 238 -4.01 -10.41 29.64
N ARG A 239 -4.79 -9.34 29.49
CA ARG A 239 -4.29 -7.96 29.31
C ARG A 239 -3.20 -7.53 30.29
N ARG A 240 -3.13 -8.15 31.48
CA ARG A 240 -2.10 -7.95 32.51
C ARG A 240 -0.72 -8.55 32.15
N LYS A 241 -0.62 -9.36 31.08
CA LYS A 241 0.62 -10.04 30.65
C LYS A 241 1.06 -9.64 29.23
N ILE A 242 0.47 -8.58 28.67
CA ILE A 242 0.87 -8.06 27.35
C ILE A 242 2.17 -7.22 27.50
N ASN A 243 2.49 -6.78 28.70
CA ASN A 243 3.73 -6.10 29.05
C ASN A 243 4.89 -7.08 29.22
#